data_745c3f1a8051ac9822147ffc0caac498
#
_entry.id   745c3f1a8051ac9822147ffc0caac498
#
_cell.length_a   1.000
_cell.length_b   1.000
_cell.length_c   1.000
_cell.angle_alpha   90.00
_cell.angle_beta   90.00
_cell.angle_gamma   90.00
#
_symmetry.space_group_name_H-M   'P 1'
#
loop_
_entity.id
_entity.type
_entity.pdbx_description
1 polymer ?
#
loop_
_entity_poly.entity_id
_entity_poly.type
_entity_poly.pdbx_seq_one_letter_code
_entity_poly.pdbx_strand_id
1 'polypeptide(L)'
;SADEPPGLTGISHVLEHMMFKGTPTVPVGEFSRLVAYAGGDDNAYTNDNFTVYFQQHLADRLPLALELEADRMRNLTLDADEFARELKVVMEERRLRTDDNPQALAMERFQTLALPSSPERNPTIGWMRDLDRLTVEDVRAWYKQWYAPANATLIVVGDVTLDQVRSLAERYFAGLPTQAVPRRAAIRELDTPGERMLTMTLPGQVPSLYLGVNLPGLASAPSPQDAYALQLLAGVLDGGISARLERNVVRNNQAAAIGSSYNVLARGDTLLTITAVPAAGQSLTDLRAAILKSVYALRDELVSADELKRVIANVRAQVVYARDDLDDQAQQLGQLDALGLPLNWDDGVPAQLQAITPKQLREVARRYLQPERLATLYLQLPGGPDKASDAQTQGVTP
;
A
#
# COMPACT_ATOMS: atom_id res chain seq x y z
N SER A 1 8.51 4.77 1.56
CA SER A 1 8.59 5.55 2.83
C SER A 1 9.09 4.72 4.02
N ALA A 2 8.98 3.40 3.99
CA ALA A 2 9.36 2.55 5.13
C ALA A 2 10.86 2.59 5.53
N ASP A 3 11.73 3.09 4.67
CA ASP A 3 13.16 3.24 4.95
C ASP A 3 13.55 4.68 5.37
N GLU A 4 12.57 5.59 5.52
CA GLU A 4 12.80 6.99 5.90
C GLU A 4 13.26 7.10 7.36
N PRO A 5 14.25 7.97 7.65
CA PRO A 5 14.70 8.20 9.02
C PRO A 5 13.60 8.85 9.87
N PRO A 6 13.54 8.55 11.18
CA PRO A 6 12.65 9.28 12.10
C PRO A 6 12.86 10.79 12.04
N GLY A 7 11.77 11.54 11.90
CA GLY A 7 11.80 13.01 11.78
C GLY A 7 11.94 13.54 10.36
N LEU A 8 12.08 12.66 9.35
CA LEU A 8 12.14 12.98 7.93
C LEU A 8 11.06 12.24 7.12
N THR A 9 9.93 11.91 7.76
CA THR A 9 8.84 11.22 7.05
C THR A 9 8.29 12.09 5.93
N GLY A 10 7.99 11.45 4.79
CA GLY A 10 7.53 12.13 3.58
C GLY A 10 8.66 12.57 2.64
N ILE A 11 9.94 12.39 3.03
CA ILE A 11 11.07 12.81 2.20
C ILE A 11 11.08 12.11 0.83
N SER A 12 10.65 10.84 0.75
CA SER A 12 10.55 10.10 -0.51
C SER A 12 9.50 10.72 -1.44
N HIS A 13 8.35 11.09 -0.90
CA HIS A 13 7.27 11.72 -1.65
C HIS A 13 7.63 13.16 -2.07
N VAL A 14 8.26 13.93 -1.19
CA VAL A 14 8.78 15.25 -1.56
C VAL A 14 9.85 15.16 -2.65
N LEU A 15 10.74 14.16 -2.59
CA LEU A 15 11.71 13.93 -3.67
C LEU A 15 11.01 13.51 -4.97
N GLU A 16 9.97 12.69 -4.92
CA GLU A 16 9.15 12.35 -6.11
C GLU A 16 8.69 13.63 -6.81
N HIS A 17 8.09 14.59 -6.10
CA HIS A 17 7.68 15.88 -6.62
C HIS A 17 8.87 16.67 -7.21
N MET A 18 9.99 16.67 -6.49
CA MET A 18 11.20 17.38 -6.95
C MET A 18 11.80 16.77 -8.22
N MET A 19 11.56 15.49 -8.53
CA MET A 19 12.04 14.86 -9.75
C MET A 19 11.46 15.47 -11.04
N PHE A 20 10.40 16.26 -10.93
CA PHE A 20 9.80 17.04 -12.03
C PHE A 20 10.25 18.51 -12.06
N LYS A 21 11.17 18.92 -11.15
CA LYS A 21 11.57 20.33 -11.00
C LYS A 21 12.90 20.67 -11.71
N GLY A 22 13.19 19.91 -12.74
CA GLY A 22 14.16 20.28 -13.77
C GLY A 22 15.59 19.83 -13.53
N THR A 23 16.29 19.81 -14.65
CA THR A 23 17.72 19.56 -14.80
C THR A 23 18.33 20.73 -15.57
N PRO A 24 19.67 20.82 -15.71
CA PRO A 24 20.30 21.83 -16.57
C PRO A 24 19.88 21.77 -18.05
N THR A 25 19.49 20.61 -18.53
CA THR A 25 19.08 20.37 -19.93
C THR A 25 17.58 20.41 -20.14
N VAL A 26 16.79 20.07 -19.11
CA VAL A 26 15.33 20.05 -19.14
C VAL A 26 14.81 20.91 -17.98
N PRO A 27 14.55 22.21 -18.21
CA PRO A 27 14.09 23.13 -17.16
C PRO A 27 12.75 22.75 -16.55
N VAL A 28 12.39 23.39 -15.45
CA VAL A 28 11.10 23.18 -14.75
C VAL A 28 9.90 23.29 -15.70
N GLY A 29 9.03 22.28 -15.66
CA GLY A 29 7.82 22.20 -16.50
C GLY A 29 8.06 21.70 -17.91
N GLU A 30 9.30 21.60 -18.36
CA GLU A 30 9.65 21.17 -19.72
C GLU A 30 9.53 19.65 -19.90
N PHE A 31 9.77 18.88 -18.84
CA PHE A 31 9.66 17.40 -18.87
C PHE A 31 8.27 16.96 -19.37
N SER A 32 7.23 17.27 -18.61
CA SER A 32 5.84 16.87 -18.96
C SER A 32 5.37 17.56 -20.25
N ARG A 33 5.87 18.77 -20.57
CA ARG A 33 5.59 19.43 -21.85
C ARG A 33 6.15 18.65 -23.04
N LEU A 34 7.37 18.13 -22.95
CA LEU A 34 7.99 17.31 -24.00
C LEU A 34 7.27 15.97 -24.15
N VAL A 35 6.90 15.33 -23.05
CA VAL A 35 6.11 14.10 -23.05
C VAL A 35 4.75 14.32 -23.74
N ALA A 36 4.01 15.35 -23.32
CA ALA A 36 2.71 15.67 -23.92
C ALA A 36 2.83 16.06 -25.42
N TYR A 37 3.87 16.83 -25.79
CA TYR A 37 4.12 17.18 -27.20
C TYR A 37 4.42 15.93 -28.05
N ALA A 38 5.06 14.92 -27.48
CA ALA A 38 5.29 13.63 -28.13
C ALA A 38 4.05 12.72 -28.13
N GLY A 39 2.91 13.18 -27.63
CA GLY A 39 1.65 12.42 -27.55
C GLY A 39 1.63 11.39 -26.43
N GLY A 40 2.45 11.56 -25.41
CA GLY A 40 2.53 10.72 -24.24
C GLY A 40 1.89 11.34 -22.99
N ASP A 41 1.91 10.57 -21.91
CA ASP A 41 1.53 10.97 -20.57
C ASP A 41 2.61 10.52 -19.57
N ASP A 42 2.79 11.27 -18.49
CA ASP A 42 3.77 10.98 -17.44
C ASP A 42 3.18 11.17 -16.05
N ASN A 43 3.60 10.34 -15.13
CA ASN A 43 3.24 10.46 -13.73
C ASN A 43 4.24 9.73 -12.82
N ALA A 44 4.00 9.80 -11.52
CA ALA A 44 4.76 9.06 -10.51
C ALA A 44 3.87 8.74 -9.30
N TYR A 45 4.32 7.81 -8.47
CA TYR A 45 3.77 7.58 -7.15
C TYR A 45 4.81 6.97 -6.22
N THR A 46 4.69 7.28 -4.94
CA THR A 46 5.48 6.68 -3.86
C THR A 46 4.57 5.82 -2.97
N ASN A 47 5.08 4.67 -2.57
CA ASN A 47 4.47 3.83 -1.54
C ASN A 47 5.49 3.48 -0.44
N ASP A 48 5.17 2.53 0.43
CA ASP A 48 6.04 2.15 1.53
C ASP A 48 7.37 1.54 1.06
N ASN A 49 7.43 0.95 -0.13
CA ASN A 49 8.53 0.11 -0.56
C ASN A 49 9.36 0.66 -1.72
N PHE A 50 8.77 1.48 -2.59
CA PHE A 50 9.42 2.03 -3.78
C PHE A 50 8.73 3.31 -4.26
N THR A 51 9.41 4.06 -5.13
CA THR A 51 8.85 5.14 -5.94
C THR A 51 8.88 4.71 -7.40
N VAL A 52 7.78 4.91 -8.11
CA VAL A 52 7.65 4.62 -9.54
C VAL A 52 7.51 5.93 -10.30
N TYR A 53 8.25 6.03 -11.38
CA TYR A 53 8.11 7.06 -12.42
C TYR A 53 7.73 6.34 -13.70
N PHE A 54 6.71 6.78 -14.37
CA PHE A 54 6.25 6.10 -15.57
C PHE A 54 5.83 7.09 -16.65
N GLN A 55 5.97 6.64 -17.90
CA GLN A 55 5.56 7.36 -19.09
C GLN A 55 4.85 6.38 -20.02
N GLN A 56 3.79 6.84 -20.65
CA GLN A 56 3.11 6.13 -21.75
C GLN A 56 3.36 6.87 -23.05
N HIS A 57 3.81 6.16 -24.06
CA HIS A 57 4.15 6.74 -25.37
C HIS A 57 3.82 5.80 -26.53
N LEU A 58 3.76 6.35 -27.72
CA LEU A 58 3.93 5.53 -28.94
C LEU A 58 5.32 4.89 -28.95
N ALA A 59 5.44 3.68 -29.50
CA ALA A 59 6.69 2.90 -29.46
C ALA A 59 7.90 3.62 -30.08
N ASP A 60 7.68 4.48 -31.08
CA ASP A 60 8.72 5.28 -31.75
C ASP A 60 9.27 6.42 -30.84
N ARG A 61 8.62 6.70 -29.71
CA ARG A 61 9.03 7.71 -28.71
C ARG A 61 9.87 7.14 -27.57
N LEU A 62 10.08 5.83 -27.52
CA LEU A 62 10.91 5.19 -26.49
C LEU A 62 12.30 5.86 -26.31
N PRO A 63 13.04 6.30 -27.36
CA PRO A 63 14.31 7.00 -27.17
C PRO A 63 14.18 8.29 -26.34
N LEU A 64 13.12 9.09 -26.57
CA LEU A 64 12.85 10.31 -25.80
C LEU A 64 12.54 9.98 -24.33
N ALA A 65 11.69 8.98 -24.09
CA ALA A 65 11.35 8.57 -22.73
C ALA A 65 12.60 8.17 -21.94
N LEU A 66 13.47 7.33 -22.49
CA LEU A 66 14.70 6.88 -21.82
C LEU A 66 15.72 8.01 -21.64
N GLU A 67 15.81 8.95 -22.58
CA GLU A 67 16.66 10.13 -22.44
C GLU A 67 16.23 11.00 -21.28
N LEU A 68 14.94 11.30 -21.17
CA LEU A 68 14.36 12.10 -20.08
C LEU A 68 14.53 11.42 -18.72
N GLU A 69 14.29 10.10 -18.62
CA GLU A 69 14.49 9.35 -17.38
C GLU A 69 15.96 9.34 -16.93
N ALA A 70 16.88 9.10 -17.85
CA ALA A 70 18.31 9.09 -17.57
C ALA A 70 18.81 10.50 -17.14
N ASP A 71 18.28 11.55 -17.75
CA ASP A 71 18.66 12.94 -17.41
C ASP A 71 18.21 13.28 -16.00
N ARG A 72 16.93 13.07 -15.63
CA ARG A 72 16.46 13.38 -14.26
C ARG A 72 17.10 12.49 -13.20
N MET A 73 17.41 11.24 -13.52
CA MET A 73 18.12 10.35 -12.61
C MET A 73 19.55 10.80 -12.30
N ARG A 74 20.19 11.51 -13.22
CA ARG A 74 21.58 11.94 -13.10
C ARG A 74 21.76 13.39 -12.70
N ASN A 75 20.94 14.28 -13.26
CA ASN A 75 21.22 15.70 -13.35
C ASN A 75 20.19 16.56 -12.60
N LEU A 76 19.37 15.95 -11.72
CA LEU A 76 18.35 16.67 -10.96
C LEU A 76 18.99 17.87 -10.20
N THR A 77 18.43 19.05 -10.41
CA THR A 77 19.04 20.29 -9.87
C THR A 77 18.79 20.46 -8.38
N LEU A 78 17.63 20.07 -7.86
CA LEU A 78 17.20 20.27 -6.47
C LEU A 78 17.42 21.72 -6.00
N ASP A 79 16.83 22.66 -6.75
CA ASP A 79 16.89 24.09 -6.45
C ASP A 79 16.15 24.40 -5.14
N ALA A 80 16.72 25.28 -4.31
CA ALA A 80 16.17 25.60 -2.99
C ALA A 80 14.84 26.37 -3.06
N ASP A 81 14.68 27.26 -4.05
CA ASP A 81 13.47 28.03 -4.22
C ASP A 81 12.33 27.17 -4.78
N GLU A 82 12.65 26.25 -5.72
CA GLU A 82 11.71 25.23 -6.19
C GLU A 82 11.28 24.29 -5.07
N PHE A 83 12.24 23.81 -4.27
CA PHE A 83 11.93 23.00 -3.09
C PHE A 83 10.98 23.72 -2.13
N ALA A 84 11.24 24.99 -1.81
CA ALA A 84 10.40 25.76 -0.89
C ALA A 84 8.96 25.97 -1.43
N ARG A 85 8.78 26.03 -2.76
CA ARG A 85 7.47 26.08 -3.41
C ARG A 85 6.78 24.72 -3.35
N GLU A 86 7.50 23.68 -3.73
CA GLU A 86 6.93 22.33 -3.86
C GLU A 86 6.60 21.70 -2.51
N LEU A 87 7.42 21.96 -1.48
CA LEU A 87 7.11 21.52 -0.12
C LEU A 87 5.75 22.07 0.35
N LYS A 88 5.41 23.30 -0.01
CA LYS A 88 4.08 23.88 0.29
C LYS A 88 2.97 23.17 -0.47
N VAL A 89 3.23 22.75 -1.71
CA VAL A 89 2.28 21.95 -2.50
C VAL A 89 2.02 20.60 -1.81
N VAL A 90 3.07 19.89 -1.39
CA VAL A 90 2.95 18.63 -0.65
C VAL A 90 2.22 18.81 0.68
N MET A 91 2.50 19.87 1.42
CA MET A 91 1.79 20.18 2.67
C MET A 91 0.31 20.49 2.43
N GLU A 92 -0.03 21.18 1.34
CA GLU A 92 -1.42 21.46 0.97
C GLU A 92 -2.13 20.17 0.49
N GLU A 93 -1.43 19.34 -0.29
CA GLU A 93 -1.92 18.02 -0.66
C GLU A 93 -2.25 17.16 0.56
N ARG A 94 -1.35 17.16 1.57
CA ARG A 94 -1.62 16.48 2.83
C ARG A 94 -2.88 16.99 3.51
N ARG A 95 -3.07 18.32 3.58
CA ARG A 95 -4.30 18.90 4.16
C ARG A 95 -5.53 18.39 3.42
N LEU A 96 -5.54 18.53 2.10
CA LEU A 96 -6.70 18.17 1.27
C LEU A 96 -7.00 16.66 1.31
N ARG A 97 -5.97 15.82 1.22
CA ARG A 97 -6.14 14.36 1.14
C ARG A 97 -6.36 13.71 2.50
N THR A 98 -5.79 14.25 3.57
CA THR A 98 -5.76 13.60 4.89
C THR A 98 -6.38 14.46 5.98
N ASP A 99 -5.85 15.65 6.25
CA ASP A 99 -6.18 16.39 7.46
C ASP A 99 -7.63 16.92 7.43
N ASP A 100 -8.13 17.31 6.25
CA ASP A 100 -9.49 17.79 6.03
C ASP A 100 -10.49 16.66 5.67
N ASN A 101 -10.02 15.42 5.59
CA ASN A 101 -10.85 14.25 5.28
C ASN A 101 -10.94 13.33 6.51
N PRO A 102 -12.09 13.30 7.21
CA PRO A 102 -12.24 12.51 8.43
C PRO A 102 -11.95 11.01 8.27
N GLN A 103 -12.33 10.41 7.13
CA GLN A 103 -12.09 9.00 6.85
C GLN A 103 -10.61 8.71 6.59
N ALA A 104 -9.93 9.57 5.84
CA ALA A 104 -8.50 9.44 5.57
C ALA A 104 -7.68 9.67 6.85
N LEU A 105 -8.04 10.67 7.66
CA LEU A 105 -7.41 10.91 8.95
C LEU A 105 -7.63 9.72 9.91
N ALA A 106 -8.83 9.15 9.93
CA ALA A 106 -9.11 7.96 10.73
C ALA A 106 -8.28 6.76 10.24
N MET A 107 -8.14 6.56 8.93
CA MET A 107 -7.31 5.49 8.36
C MET A 107 -5.83 5.68 8.73
N GLU A 108 -5.29 6.89 8.65
CA GLU A 108 -3.91 7.18 9.08
C GLU A 108 -3.70 6.84 10.57
N ARG A 109 -4.64 7.23 11.44
CA ARG A 109 -4.56 6.91 12.88
C ARG A 109 -4.74 5.43 13.13
N PHE A 110 -5.61 4.77 12.36
CA PHE A 110 -5.78 3.33 12.41
C PHE A 110 -4.50 2.58 12.02
N GLN A 111 -3.83 2.99 10.95
CA GLN A 111 -2.56 2.38 10.53
C GLN A 111 -1.49 2.50 11.62
N THR A 112 -1.38 3.68 12.24
CA THR A 112 -0.47 3.89 13.39
C THR A 112 -0.81 2.99 14.58
N LEU A 113 -2.09 2.76 14.87
CA LEU A 113 -2.56 1.86 15.92
C LEU A 113 -2.28 0.39 15.56
N ALA A 114 -2.51 0.02 14.30
CA ALA A 114 -2.46 -1.36 13.84
C ALA A 114 -1.03 -1.87 13.63
N LEU A 115 -0.06 -0.98 13.39
CA LEU A 115 1.35 -1.28 13.11
C LEU A 115 2.27 -0.61 14.15
N PRO A 116 2.24 -1.01 15.43
CA PRO A 116 2.96 -0.31 16.49
C PRO A 116 4.49 -0.34 16.34
N SER A 117 5.09 -1.32 15.69
CA SER A 117 6.53 -1.45 15.51
C SER A 117 7.00 -1.31 14.06
N SER A 118 6.14 -1.55 13.09
CA SER A 118 6.49 -1.43 11.68
C SER A 118 6.69 0.03 11.27
N PRO A 119 7.71 0.37 10.44
CA PRO A 119 7.86 1.70 9.86
C PRO A 119 6.71 2.08 8.92
N GLU A 120 5.98 1.11 8.34
CA GLU A 120 4.81 1.33 7.49
C GLU A 120 3.62 1.98 8.24
N ARG A 121 3.75 2.19 9.58
CA ARG A 121 2.81 3.03 10.34
C ARG A 121 2.83 4.50 9.98
N ASN A 122 3.92 4.98 9.37
CA ASN A 122 4.08 6.38 8.98
C ASN A 122 3.38 6.63 7.65
N PRO A 123 2.68 7.76 7.47
CA PRO A 123 2.06 8.08 6.20
C PRO A 123 3.13 8.35 5.13
N THR A 124 2.93 7.85 3.93
CA THR A 124 3.85 8.06 2.80
C THR A 124 4.03 9.54 2.46
N ILE A 125 2.98 10.34 2.61
CA ILE A 125 3.05 11.80 2.42
C ILE A 125 3.82 12.50 3.55
N GLY A 126 4.13 11.81 4.64
CA GLY A 126 4.83 12.34 5.80
C GLY A 126 3.94 13.00 6.84
N TRP A 127 4.44 13.08 8.08
CA TRP A 127 3.80 13.86 9.13
C TRP A 127 4.00 15.35 8.90
N MET A 128 2.99 16.19 9.08
CA MET A 128 3.08 17.64 8.90
C MET A 128 4.26 18.26 9.66
N ARG A 129 4.49 17.82 10.91
CA ARG A 129 5.60 18.31 11.74
C ARG A 129 7.00 18.00 11.17
N ASP A 130 7.11 16.90 10.41
CA ASP A 130 8.36 16.50 9.78
C ASP A 130 8.55 17.30 8.48
N LEU A 131 7.47 17.46 7.70
CA LEU A 131 7.45 18.31 6.50
C LEU A 131 7.82 19.76 6.83
N ASP A 132 7.31 20.33 7.93
CA ASP A 132 7.65 21.70 8.40
C ASP A 132 9.15 21.91 8.66
N ARG A 133 9.91 20.84 8.87
CA ARG A 133 11.35 20.90 9.22
C ARG A 133 12.25 20.40 8.11
N LEU A 134 11.68 19.78 7.10
CA LEU A 134 12.44 19.20 5.99
C LEU A 134 13.18 20.29 5.24
N THR A 135 14.46 20.03 4.96
CA THR A 135 15.32 20.95 4.21
C THR A 135 15.68 20.39 2.83
N VAL A 136 16.08 21.26 1.92
CA VAL A 136 16.57 20.83 0.61
C VAL A 136 17.85 19.98 0.73
N GLU A 137 18.65 20.21 1.75
CA GLU A 137 19.86 19.44 2.05
C GLU A 137 19.50 17.99 2.43
N ASP A 138 18.41 17.77 3.19
CA ASP A 138 17.91 16.43 3.52
C ASP A 138 17.50 15.71 2.23
N VAL A 139 16.75 16.38 1.35
CA VAL A 139 16.31 15.81 0.07
C VAL A 139 17.48 15.50 -0.85
N ARG A 140 18.51 16.38 -0.90
CA ARG A 140 19.75 16.14 -1.65
C ARG A 140 20.51 14.93 -1.11
N ALA A 141 20.58 14.78 0.22
CA ALA A 141 21.21 13.61 0.84
C ALA A 141 20.45 12.33 0.54
N TRP A 142 19.11 12.37 0.60
CA TRP A 142 18.22 11.25 0.27
C TRP A 142 18.37 10.83 -1.20
N TYR A 143 18.32 11.79 -2.13
CA TYR A 143 18.55 11.56 -3.56
C TYR A 143 19.91 10.91 -3.79
N LYS A 144 20.97 11.47 -3.24
CA LYS A 144 22.33 10.93 -3.37
C LYS A 144 22.44 9.50 -2.81
N GLN A 145 21.67 9.17 -1.77
CA GLN A 145 21.74 7.88 -1.10
C GLN A 145 21.02 6.78 -1.89
N TRP A 146 19.86 7.09 -2.47
CA TRP A 146 18.94 6.09 -3.00
C TRP A 146 18.83 6.08 -4.53
N TYR A 147 19.05 7.20 -5.20
CA TYR A 147 18.90 7.32 -6.66
C TYR A 147 20.20 6.96 -7.36
N ALA A 148 20.36 5.68 -7.60
CA ALA A 148 21.51 5.09 -8.28
C ALA A 148 21.06 3.94 -9.20
N PRO A 149 21.77 3.67 -10.32
CA PRO A 149 21.43 2.55 -11.20
C PRO A 149 21.34 1.19 -10.47
N ALA A 150 22.16 1.00 -9.43
CA ALA A 150 22.15 -0.22 -8.62
C ALA A 150 20.87 -0.40 -7.78
N ASN A 151 20.05 0.64 -7.65
CA ASN A 151 18.76 0.65 -6.93
C ASN A 151 17.58 1.00 -7.84
N ALA A 152 17.78 0.97 -9.14
CA ALA A 152 16.75 1.28 -10.13
C ALA A 152 16.51 0.11 -11.05
N THR A 153 15.25 -0.11 -11.40
CA THR A 153 14.83 -1.11 -12.37
C THR A 153 14.10 -0.40 -13.49
N LEU A 154 14.61 -0.57 -14.72
CA LEU A 154 13.94 -0.11 -15.92
C LEU A 154 13.02 -1.19 -16.46
N ILE A 155 11.75 -0.87 -16.59
CA ILE A 155 10.74 -1.77 -17.15
C ILE A 155 10.14 -1.12 -18.38
N VAL A 156 10.09 -1.87 -19.47
CA VAL A 156 9.49 -1.44 -20.73
C VAL A 156 8.52 -2.53 -21.20
N VAL A 157 7.27 -2.15 -21.38
CA VAL A 157 6.21 -3.04 -21.87
C VAL A 157 5.54 -2.40 -23.08
N GLY A 158 5.43 -3.14 -24.18
CA GLY A 158 4.82 -2.62 -25.42
C GLY A 158 5.39 -3.25 -26.67
N ASP A 159 5.14 -2.61 -27.82
CA ASP A 159 5.62 -3.05 -29.13
C ASP A 159 7.09 -2.67 -29.34
N VAL A 160 7.97 -3.37 -28.64
CA VAL A 160 9.42 -3.16 -28.65
C VAL A 160 10.17 -4.50 -28.66
N THR A 161 11.41 -4.50 -29.15
CA THR A 161 12.29 -5.66 -29.06
C THR A 161 13.30 -5.50 -27.92
N LEU A 162 13.73 -6.62 -27.36
CA LEU A 162 14.76 -6.61 -26.30
C LEU A 162 16.05 -5.91 -26.76
N ASP A 163 16.46 -6.10 -28.00
CA ASP A 163 17.69 -5.49 -28.53
C ASP A 163 17.56 -3.97 -28.67
N GLN A 164 16.38 -3.46 -29.06
CA GLN A 164 16.10 -2.02 -29.05
C GLN A 164 16.19 -1.45 -27.62
N VAL A 165 15.50 -2.05 -26.67
CA VAL A 165 15.51 -1.59 -25.26
C VAL A 165 16.94 -1.64 -24.71
N ARG A 166 17.67 -2.74 -24.92
CA ARG A 166 19.06 -2.89 -24.45
C ARG A 166 19.97 -1.80 -25.02
N SER A 167 19.93 -1.60 -26.33
CA SER A 167 20.76 -0.60 -27.00
C SER A 167 20.49 0.82 -26.50
N LEU A 168 19.23 1.17 -26.28
CA LEU A 168 18.85 2.47 -25.75
C LEU A 168 19.21 2.61 -24.26
N ALA A 169 19.00 1.57 -23.46
CA ALA A 169 19.38 1.56 -22.06
C ALA A 169 20.92 1.72 -21.90
N GLU A 170 21.72 1.00 -22.69
CA GLU A 170 23.17 1.17 -22.72
C GLU A 170 23.56 2.60 -23.13
N ARG A 171 22.90 3.17 -24.12
CA ARG A 171 23.18 4.53 -24.59
C ARG A 171 22.93 5.59 -23.52
N TYR A 172 21.83 5.52 -22.78
CA TYR A 172 21.41 6.59 -21.89
C TYR A 172 21.82 6.35 -20.42
N PHE A 173 21.89 5.10 -19.97
CA PHE A 173 22.13 4.78 -18.55
C PHE A 173 23.53 4.23 -18.24
N ALA A 174 24.28 3.66 -19.21
CA ALA A 174 25.59 3.04 -18.93
C ALA A 174 26.65 4.02 -18.37
N GLY A 175 26.50 5.31 -18.64
CA GLY A 175 27.41 6.35 -18.12
C GLY A 175 27.04 6.89 -16.74
N LEU A 176 25.99 6.39 -16.10
CA LEU A 176 25.58 6.82 -14.78
C LEU A 176 26.55 6.30 -13.71
N PRO A 177 26.89 7.12 -12.68
CA PRO A 177 27.77 6.69 -11.60
C PRO A 177 27.14 5.55 -10.80
N THR A 178 27.94 4.54 -10.51
CA THR A 178 27.55 3.45 -9.60
C THR A 178 27.89 3.83 -8.18
N GLN A 179 27.03 3.47 -7.25
CA GLN A 179 27.28 3.63 -5.82
C GLN A 179 26.67 2.48 -5.03
N ALA A 180 27.17 2.26 -3.82
CA ALA A 180 26.58 1.28 -2.93
C ALA A 180 25.22 1.79 -2.41
N VAL A 181 24.23 0.94 -2.43
CA VAL A 181 22.89 1.21 -1.89
C VAL A 181 22.80 0.66 -0.48
N PRO A 182 22.18 1.38 0.47
CA PRO A 182 22.00 0.88 1.82
C PRO A 182 21.22 -0.44 1.83
N ARG A 183 21.62 -1.35 2.70
CA ARG A 183 20.85 -2.57 2.90
C ARG A 183 19.56 -2.24 3.63
N ARG A 184 18.44 -2.59 3.04
CA ARG A 184 17.12 -2.38 3.63
C ARG A 184 16.87 -3.36 4.78
N ALA A 185 16.30 -2.86 5.87
CA ALA A 185 15.93 -3.70 7.01
C ALA A 185 14.71 -4.57 6.67
N ALA A 186 14.62 -5.75 7.29
CA ALA A 186 13.39 -6.54 7.23
C ALA A 186 12.29 -5.83 8.02
N ILE A 187 11.10 -5.76 7.42
CA ILE A 187 9.92 -5.20 8.09
C ILE A 187 9.21 -6.34 8.82
N ARG A 188 9.13 -6.21 10.14
CA ARG A 188 8.45 -7.16 11.01
C ARG A 188 7.61 -6.42 12.02
N GLU A 189 6.41 -6.93 12.26
CA GLU A 189 5.57 -6.46 13.33
C GLU A 189 5.73 -7.36 14.56
N LEU A 190 5.29 -6.89 15.73
CA LEU A 190 5.25 -7.71 16.94
C LEU A 190 4.34 -8.91 16.72
N ASP A 191 4.77 -10.10 17.17
CA ASP A 191 3.97 -11.32 17.02
C ASP A 191 2.61 -11.24 17.73
N THR A 192 2.59 -10.62 18.91
CA THR A 192 1.39 -10.44 19.73
C THR A 192 1.35 -9.04 20.33
N PRO A 193 1.00 -8.02 19.51
CA PRO A 193 1.02 -6.63 19.98
C PRO A 193 -0.07 -6.29 21.02
N GLY A 194 -0.97 -7.23 21.30
CA GLY A 194 -2.13 -7.03 22.16
C GLY A 194 -3.34 -6.50 21.39
N GLU A 195 -4.54 -6.69 21.90
CA GLU A 195 -5.75 -6.06 21.35
C GLU A 195 -5.68 -4.55 21.55
N ARG A 196 -5.91 -3.78 20.49
CA ARG A 196 -5.78 -2.31 20.48
C ARG A 196 -7.07 -1.70 19.97
N MET A 197 -7.57 -0.69 20.70
CA MET A 197 -8.78 0.03 20.32
C MET A 197 -8.58 1.54 20.40
N LEU A 198 -9.15 2.26 19.44
CA LEU A 198 -9.18 3.71 19.41
C LEU A 198 -10.58 4.17 19.00
N THR A 199 -11.10 5.17 19.68
CA THR A 199 -12.31 5.87 19.26
C THR A 199 -11.95 7.30 18.88
N MET A 200 -12.35 7.70 17.68
CA MET A 200 -12.22 9.06 17.19
C MET A 200 -13.62 9.64 16.94
N THR A 201 -13.83 10.88 17.40
CA THR A 201 -15.05 11.63 17.12
C THR A 201 -14.70 12.81 16.23
N LEU A 202 -15.09 12.72 14.96
CA LEU A 202 -14.80 13.74 13.96
C LEU A 202 -16.09 14.16 13.24
N PRO A 203 -16.19 15.44 12.82
CA PRO A 203 -17.26 15.86 11.94
C PRO A 203 -17.14 15.12 10.61
N GLY A 204 -18.22 14.55 10.10
CA GLY A 204 -18.23 13.76 8.88
C GLY A 204 -19.66 13.41 8.46
N GLN A 205 -19.78 12.66 7.37
CA GLN A 205 -21.08 12.26 6.83
C GLN A 205 -21.55 10.91 7.38
N VAL A 206 -20.64 9.98 7.61
CA VAL A 206 -20.97 8.61 8.03
C VAL A 206 -19.99 8.11 9.10
N PRO A 207 -20.48 7.41 10.14
CA PRO A 207 -19.63 6.68 11.06
C PRO A 207 -18.97 5.50 10.33
N SER A 208 -17.78 5.11 10.75
CA SER A 208 -17.05 4.02 10.11
C SER A 208 -16.29 3.17 11.13
N LEU A 209 -16.14 1.90 10.82
CA LEU A 209 -15.38 0.93 11.61
C LEU A 209 -14.18 0.46 10.80
N TYR A 210 -13.01 0.45 11.42
CA TYR A 210 -11.78 -0.08 10.85
C TYR A 210 -11.28 -1.22 11.73
N LEU A 211 -11.03 -2.38 11.15
CA LEU A 211 -10.44 -3.53 11.80
C LEU A 211 -9.18 -3.94 11.07
N GLY A 212 -8.14 -4.29 11.79
CA GLY A 212 -6.88 -4.78 11.23
C GLY A 212 -6.34 -5.95 12.01
N VAL A 213 -5.91 -6.98 11.29
CA VAL A 213 -5.21 -8.12 11.86
C VAL A 213 -3.81 -8.18 11.26
N ASN A 214 -2.78 -8.17 12.11
CA ASN A 214 -1.38 -8.28 11.66
C ASN A 214 -1.12 -9.66 11.07
N LEU A 215 -0.75 -9.71 9.80
CA LEU A 215 -0.47 -10.90 9.01
C LEU A 215 0.89 -10.80 8.32
N PRO A 216 1.58 -11.91 8.07
CA PRO A 216 2.76 -11.88 7.22
C PRO A 216 2.36 -11.70 5.75
N GLY A 217 3.22 -11.01 4.98
CA GLY A 217 3.22 -11.06 3.51
C GLY A 217 4.02 -12.26 3.01
N LEU A 218 4.13 -12.42 1.68
CA LEU A 218 4.85 -13.53 1.06
C LEU A 218 6.33 -13.57 1.49
N ALA A 219 6.98 -12.42 1.57
CA ALA A 219 8.40 -12.31 1.95
C ALA A 219 8.65 -12.56 3.45
N SER A 220 7.60 -12.48 4.30
CA SER A 220 7.73 -12.61 5.75
C SER A 220 7.04 -13.85 6.33
N ALA A 221 6.21 -14.53 5.55
CA ALA A 221 5.52 -15.74 5.98
C ALA A 221 6.51 -16.90 6.28
N PRO A 222 6.22 -17.78 7.25
CA PRO A 222 7.04 -18.96 7.53
C PRO A 222 7.17 -19.90 6.34
N SER A 223 6.16 -19.92 5.48
CA SER A 223 6.18 -20.64 4.19
C SER A 223 5.34 -19.88 3.15
N PRO A 224 5.64 -20.00 1.84
CA PRO A 224 4.81 -19.45 0.80
C PRO A 224 3.35 -19.96 0.85
N GLN A 225 3.14 -21.20 1.27
CA GLN A 225 1.80 -21.79 1.42
C GLN A 225 0.97 -21.08 2.48
N ASP A 226 1.59 -20.58 3.56
CA ASP A 226 0.88 -19.78 4.57
C ASP A 226 0.37 -18.48 3.96
N ALA A 227 1.20 -17.76 3.16
CA ALA A 227 0.80 -16.53 2.49
C ALA A 227 -0.33 -16.76 1.48
N TYR A 228 -0.26 -17.82 0.67
CA TYR A 228 -1.35 -18.18 -0.25
C TYR A 228 -2.64 -18.58 0.48
N ALA A 229 -2.51 -19.30 1.61
CA ALA A 229 -3.67 -19.63 2.41
C ALA A 229 -4.33 -18.37 3.02
N LEU A 230 -3.53 -17.37 3.44
CA LEU A 230 -4.01 -16.08 3.92
C LEU A 230 -4.67 -15.26 2.80
N GLN A 231 -4.13 -15.29 1.58
CA GLN A 231 -4.74 -14.65 0.41
C GLN A 231 -6.12 -15.25 0.11
N LEU A 232 -6.23 -16.59 0.12
CA LEU A 232 -7.51 -17.25 -0.08
C LEU A 232 -8.48 -17.01 1.08
N LEU A 233 -7.98 -16.91 2.32
CA LEU A 233 -8.79 -16.55 3.48
C LEU A 233 -9.40 -15.15 3.34
N ALA A 234 -8.62 -14.16 2.88
CA ALA A 234 -9.13 -12.83 2.58
C ALA A 234 -10.21 -12.88 1.48
N GLY A 235 -10.00 -13.69 0.43
CA GLY A 235 -11.00 -13.91 -0.61
C GLY A 235 -12.27 -14.64 -0.14
N VAL A 236 -12.20 -15.50 0.88
CA VAL A 236 -13.38 -16.10 1.53
C VAL A 236 -14.17 -15.03 2.28
N LEU A 237 -13.49 -14.11 2.95
CA LEU A 237 -14.13 -13.01 3.67
C LEU A 237 -14.77 -12.01 2.72
N ASP A 238 -14.05 -11.58 1.67
CA ASP A 238 -14.49 -10.54 0.74
C ASP A 238 -13.99 -10.80 -0.69
N GLY A 239 -14.58 -11.76 -1.35
CA GLY A 239 -14.27 -12.14 -2.74
C GLY A 239 -15.51 -12.09 -3.65
N GLY A 240 -16.36 -11.06 -3.49
CA GLY A 240 -17.55 -10.82 -4.29
C GLY A 240 -18.86 -11.14 -3.57
N ILE A 241 -19.97 -11.14 -4.33
CA ILE A 241 -21.35 -11.21 -3.81
C ILE A 241 -21.70 -12.45 -2.96
N SER A 242 -20.88 -13.48 -3.02
CA SER A 242 -21.06 -14.72 -2.24
C SER A 242 -20.07 -14.82 -1.07
N ALA A 243 -19.26 -13.82 -0.84
CA ALA A 243 -18.29 -13.76 0.25
C ALA A 243 -18.99 -13.74 1.63
N ARG A 244 -18.26 -14.15 2.67
CA ARG A 244 -18.85 -14.29 4.01
C ARG A 244 -19.29 -12.96 4.61
N LEU A 245 -18.51 -11.90 4.43
CA LEU A 245 -18.85 -10.56 4.94
C LEU A 245 -20.11 -10.03 4.25
N GLU A 246 -20.18 -10.14 2.93
CA GLU A 246 -21.37 -9.75 2.19
C GLU A 246 -22.61 -10.52 2.68
N ARG A 247 -22.51 -11.85 2.73
CA ARG A 247 -23.65 -12.71 3.10
C ARG A 247 -24.08 -12.55 4.55
N ASN A 248 -23.12 -12.47 5.48
CA ASN A 248 -23.40 -12.55 6.91
C ASN A 248 -23.59 -11.19 7.57
N VAL A 249 -23.07 -10.11 6.96
CA VAL A 249 -23.08 -8.77 7.54
C VAL A 249 -23.95 -7.81 6.70
N VAL A 250 -23.69 -7.68 5.40
CA VAL A 250 -24.44 -6.74 4.56
C VAL A 250 -25.87 -7.20 4.34
N ARG A 251 -26.07 -8.45 3.87
CA ARG A 251 -27.42 -8.98 3.61
C ARG A 251 -28.26 -9.16 4.87
N ASN A 252 -27.63 -9.22 6.03
CA ASN A 252 -28.32 -9.21 7.33
C ASN A 252 -28.53 -7.80 7.89
N ASN A 253 -28.35 -6.77 7.05
CA ASN A 253 -28.57 -5.37 7.38
C ASN A 253 -27.77 -4.89 8.62
N GLN A 254 -26.57 -5.42 8.81
CA GLN A 254 -25.65 -4.96 9.87
C GLN A 254 -24.72 -3.85 9.32
N ALA A 255 -24.29 -3.95 8.05
CA ALA A 255 -23.51 -2.94 7.36
C ALA A 255 -24.24 -2.42 6.12
N ALA A 256 -24.11 -1.13 5.84
CA ALA A 256 -24.48 -0.52 4.57
C ALA A 256 -23.40 -0.77 3.51
N ALA A 257 -22.13 -0.83 3.93
CA ALA A 257 -20.99 -1.17 3.08
C ALA A 257 -19.91 -1.84 3.92
N ILE A 258 -19.19 -2.77 3.32
CA ILE A 258 -18.04 -3.45 3.89
C ILE A 258 -17.05 -3.80 2.79
N GLY A 259 -15.76 -3.70 3.10
CA GLY A 259 -14.69 -4.14 2.22
C GLY A 259 -13.52 -4.67 3.02
N SER A 260 -12.75 -5.58 2.44
CA SER A 260 -11.50 -6.03 3.03
C SER A 260 -10.35 -6.03 2.04
N SER A 261 -9.14 -5.87 2.55
CA SER A 261 -7.91 -5.92 1.75
C SER A 261 -6.81 -6.65 2.49
N TYR A 262 -6.01 -7.39 1.75
CA TYR A 262 -4.79 -8.02 2.20
C TYR A 262 -3.78 -8.06 1.06
N ASN A 263 -2.60 -7.49 1.27
CA ASN A 263 -1.53 -7.49 0.27
C ASN A 263 -0.57 -8.65 0.51
N VAL A 264 -0.72 -9.72 -0.26
CA VAL A 264 0.18 -10.87 -0.20
C VAL A 264 1.61 -10.51 -0.65
N LEU A 265 1.76 -9.54 -1.56
CA LEU A 265 3.04 -9.04 -2.08
C LEU A 265 3.61 -7.91 -1.21
N ALA A 266 3.42 -7.95 0.09
CA ALA A 266 4.08 -7.04 1.02
C ALA A 266 5.54 -7.44 1.24
N ARG A 267 6.43 -6.46 1.40
CA ARG A 267 7.86 -6.69 1.72
C ARG A 267 8.06 -7.29 3.10
N GLY A 268 7.14 -7.04 4.01
CA GLY A 268 7.18 -7.51 5.38
C GLY A 268 5.83 -7.99 5.89
N ASP A 269 5.64 -7.85 7.19
CA ASP A 269 4.33 -8.09 7.80
C ASP A 269 3.37 -6.95 7.43
N THR A 270 2.13 -7.30 7.17
CA THR A 270 1.09 -6.39 6.67
C THR A 270 -0.20 -6.55 7.46
N LEU A 271 -1.29 -5.99 6.98
CA LEU A 271 -2.61 -6.07 7.59
C LEU A 271 -3.63 -6.77 6.69
N LEU A 272 -4.46 -7.63 7.28
CA LEU A 272 -5.81 -7.83 6.77
C LEU A 272 -6.66 -6.69 7.34
N THR A 273 -7.03 -5.77 6.47
CA THR A 273 -7.86 -4.61 6.85
C THR A 273 -9.31 -4.87 6.47
N ILE A 274 -10.25 -4.56 7.35
CA ILE A 274 -11.68 -4.57 7.07
C ILE A 274 -12.21 -3.18 7.42
N THR A 275 -12.87 -2.55 6.45
CA THR A 275 -13.52 -1.25 6.61
C THR A 275 -15.02 -1.43 6.44
N ALA A 276 -15.83 -0.88 7.35
CA ALA A 276 -17.27 -1.03 7.28
C ALA A 276 -18.01 0.24 7.71
N VAL A 277 -19.16 0.46 7.08
CA VAL A 277 -20.13 1.51 7.44
C VAL A 277 -21.36 0.80 8.01
N PRO A 278 -21.84 1.16 9.19
CA PRO A 278 -23.03 0.53 9.79
C PRO A 278 -24.28 0.80 8.94
N ALA A 279 -25.20 -0.16 8.91
CA ALA A 279 -26.53 0.08 8.37
C ALA A 279 -27.32 1.04 9.28
N ALA A 280 -28.38 1.64 8.76
CA ALA A 280 -29.20 2.58 9.51
C ALA A 280 -29.71 1.95 10.81
N GLY A 281 -29.48 2.62 11.95
CA GLY A 281 -29.87 2.15 13.27
C GLY A 281 -28.95 1.10 13.91
N GLN A 282 -27.87 0.70 13.24
CA GLN A 282 -26.88 -0.23 13.79
C GLN A 282 -25.76 0.53 14.51
N SER A 283 -25.31 0.01 15.66
CA SER A 283 -24.15 0.55 16.36
C SER A 283 -22.84 0.03 15.77
N LEU A 284 -21.75 0.80 15.90
CA LEU A 284 -20.41 0.35 15.52
C LEU A 284 -19.96 -0.87 16.34
N THR A 285 -20.41 -0.98 17.59
CA THR A 285 -20.11 -2.11 18.48
C THR A 285 -20.78 -3.39 18.00
N ASP A 286 -22.07 -3.34 17.63
CA ASP A 286 -22.79 -4.50 17.09
C ASP A 286 -22.23 -4.91 15.72
N LEU A 287 -21.91 -3.93 14.87
CA LEU A 287 -21.26 -4.17 13.59
C LEU A 287 -19.92 -4.89 13.77
N ARG A 288 -19.07 -4.44 14.71
CA ARG A 288 -17.80 -5.11 15.03
C ARG A 288 -18.05 -6.56 15.46
N ALA A 289 -19.01 -6.80 16.34
CA ALA A 289 -19.34 -8.15 16.81
C ALA A 289 -19.77 -9.06 15.64
N ALA A 290 -20.60 -8.57 14.73
CA ALA A 290 -21.06 -9.30 13.55
C ALA A 290 -19.90 -9.65 12.59
N ILE A 291 -18.99 -8.71 12.35
CA ILE A 291 -17.80 -8.92 11.53
C ILE A 291 -16.89 -9.97 12.18
N LEU A 292 -16.54 -9.80 13.46
CA LEU A 292 -15.65 -10.72 14.18
C LEU A 292 -16.22 -12.13 14.28
N LYS A 293 -17.54 -12.28 14.37
CA LYS A 293 -18.22 -13.59 14.30
C LYS A 293 -17.90 -14.29 12.98
N SER A 294 -17.95 -13.58 11.85
CA SER A 294 -17.62 -14.13 10.52
C SER A 294 -16.13 -14.43 10.36
N VAL A 295 -15.26 -13.56 10.88
CA VAL A 295 -13.81 -13.71 10.85
C VAL A 295 -13.38 -14.92 11.68
N TYR A 296 -13.84 -15.00 12.93
CA TYR A 296 -13.43 -16.07 13.86
C TYR A 296 -14.06 -17.43 13.53
N ALA A 297 -15.21 -17.48 12.85
CA ALA A 297 -15.76 -18.73 12.33
C ALA A 297 -14.76 -19.50 11.44
N LEU A 298 -13.83 -18.80 10.77
CA LEU A 298 -12.77 -19.44 9.96
C LEU A 298 -11.76 -20.25 10.81
N ARG A 299 -11.67 -20.00 12.11
CA ARG A 299 -10.82 -20.75 13.04
C ARG A 299 -11.41 -22.09 13.42
N ASP A 300 -12.72 -22.17 13.44
CA ASP A 300 -13.44 -23.34 13.97
C ASP A 300 -14.03 -24.20 12.87
N GLU A 301 -14.51 -23.58 11.81
CA GLU A 301 -15.18 -24.23 10.69
C GLU A 301 -14.23 -24.40 9.50
N LEU A 302 -14.39 -25.51 8.79
CA LEU A 302 -13.73 -25.69 7.49
C LEU A 302 -14.50 -24.93 6.42
N VAL A 303 -13.77 -24.23 5.56
CA VAL A 303 -14.31 -23.70 4.30
C VAL A 303 -14.74 -24.88 3.44
N SER A 304 -15.94 -24.83 2.83
CA SER A 304 -16.40 -25.89 1.95
C SER A 304 -15.56 -25.98 0.68
N ALA A 305 -15.51 -27.17 0.07
CA ALA A 305 -14.75 -27.36 -1.17
C ALA A 305 -15.25 -26.43 -2.31
N ASP A 306 -16.57 -26.21 -2.39
CA ASP A 306 -17.17 -25.35 -3.42
C ASP A 306 -16.86 -23.85 -3.15
N GLU A 307 -16.88 -23.42 -1.88
CA GLU A 307 -16.49 -22.06 -1.49
C GLU A 307 -15.02 -21.80 -1.85
N LEU A 308 -14.12 -22.72 -1.49
CA LEU A 308 -12.70 -22.60 -1.79
C LEU A 308 -12.44 -22.60 -3.32
N LYS A 309 -13.09 -23.50 -4.06
CA LYS A 309 -12.97 -23.57 -5.52
C LYS A 309 -13.39 -22.25 -6.19
N ARG A 310 -14.46 -21.63 -5.72
CA ARG A 310 -14.93 -20.33 -6.23
C ARG A 310 -13.92 -19.22 -5.95
N VAL A 311 -13.37 -19.15 -4.73
CA VAL A 311 -12.37 -18.13 -4.37
C VAL A 311 -11.11 -18.30 -5.20
N ILE A 312 -10.60 -19.53 -5.37
CA ILE A 312 -9.44 -19.80 -6.23
C ILE A 312 -9.73 -19.35 -7.67
N ALA A 313 -10.93 -19.61 -8.20
CA ALA A 313 -11.29 -19.18 -9.55
C ALA A 313 -11.28 -17.65 -9.69
N ASN A 314 -11.80 -16.93 -8.68
CA ASN A 314 -11.80 -15.46 -8.68
C ASN A 314 -10.37 -14.88 -8.64
N VAL A 315 -9.50 -15.37 -7.74
CA VAL A 315 -8.11 -14.91 -7.65
C VAL A 315 -7.36 -15.18 -8.97
N ARG A 316 -7.54 -16.38 -9.56
CA ARG A 316 -6.95 -16.70 -10.87
C ARG A 316 -7.43 -15.78 -11.99
N ALA A 317 -8.72 -15.44 -12.01
CA ALA A 317 -9.27 -14.53 -13.00
C ALA A 317 -8.64 -13.13 -12.89
N GLN A 318 -8.45 -12.63 -11.67
CA GLN A 318 -7.75 -11.35 -11.44
C GLN A 318 -6.33 -11.36 -11.98
N VAL A 319 -5.56 -12.43 -11.74
CA VAL A 319 -4.19 -12.58 -12.29
C VAL A 319 -4.18 -12.61 -13.82
N VAL A 320 -5.20 -13.22 -14.46
CA VAL A 320 -5.29 -13.25 -15.91
C VAL A 320 -5.65 -11.88 -16.48
N TYR A 321 -6.65 -11.21 -15.89
CA TYR A 321 -7.10 -9.90 -16.38
C TYR A 321 -6.05 -8.80 -16.22
N ALA A 322 -5.20 -8.85 -15.19
CA ALA A 322 -4.10 -7.91 -15.02
C ALA A 322 -3.07 -7.98 -16.18
N ARG A 323 -3.08 -9.05 -16.99
CA ARG A 323 -2.21 -9.19 -18.16
C ARG A 323 -2.71 -8.46 -19.41
N ASP A 324 -3.93 -7.95 -19.40
CA ASP A 324 -4.53 -7.27 -20.56
C ASP A 324 -4.14 -5.78 -20.64
N ASP A 325 -3.66 -5.21 -19.53
CA ASP A 325 -3.25 -3.81 -19.43
C ASP A 325 -1.72 -3.69 -19.35
N LEU A 326 -1.14 -2.75 -20.10
CA LEU A 326 0.32 -2.54 -20.14
C LEU A 326 0.86 -1.98 -18.84
N ASP A 327 0.11 -1.08 -18.19
CA ASP A 327 0.51 -0.48 -16.93
C ASP A 327 0.48 -1.51 -15.81
N ASP A 328 -0.58 -2.32 -15.74
CA ASP A 328 -0.69 -3.40 -14.77
C ASP A 328 0.48 -4.38 -14.90
N GLN A 329 0.87 -4.74 -16.14
CA GLN A 329 2.03 -5.59 -16.39
C GLN A 329 3.34 -4.94 -15.92
N ALA A 330 3.55 -3.66 -16.25
CA ALA A 330 4.75 -2.93 -15.86
C ALA A 330 4.84 -2.79 -14.33
N GLN A 331 3.75 -2.41 -13.67
CA GLN A 331 3.67 -2.28 -12.22
C GLN A 331 3.92 -3.61 -11.51
N GLN A 332 3.35 -4.70 -12.02
CA GLN A 332 3.54 -6.02 -11.45
C GLN A 332 4.99 -6.49 -11.55
N LEU A 333 5.64 -6.33 -12.71
CA LEU A 333 7.06 -6.63 -12.88
C LEU A 333 7.91 -5.82 -11.90
N GLY A 334 7.62 -4.52 -11.73
CA GLY A 334 8.31 -3.65 -10.78
C GLY A 334 8.10 -4.07 -9.33
N GLN A 335 6.90 -4.46 -8.96
CA GLN A 335 6.62 -4.95 -7.62
C GLN A 335 7.35 -6.27 -7.31
N LEU A 336 7.35 -7.21 -8.25
CA LEU A 336 8.07 -8.47 -8.09
C LEU A 336 9.57 -8.25 -7.92
N ASP A 337 10.17 -7.40 -8.75
CA ASP A 337 11.59 -7.05 -8.67
C ASP A 337 11.92 -6.35 -7.34
N ALA A 338 11.14 -5.36 -6.93
CA ALA A 338 11.31 -4.64 -5.67
C ALA A 338 11.22 -5.54 -4.42
N LEU A 339 10.53 -6.68 -4.53
CA LEU A 339 10.41 -7.70 -3.50
C LEU A 339 11.48 -8.79 -3.62
N GLY A 340 12.31 -8.77 -4.67
CA GLY A 340 13.29 -9.82 -4.97
C GLY A 340 12.65 -11.15 -5.37
N LEU A 341 11.45 -11.10 -5.94
CA LEU A 341 10.73 -12.29 -6.44
C LEU A 341 11.06 -12.56 -7.90
N PRO A 342 10.97 -13.81 -8.37
CA PRO A 342 11.12 -14.11 -9.79
C PRO A 342 10.08 -13.36 -10.64
N LEU A 343 10.49 -12.77 -11.77
CA LEU A 343 9.58 -12.02 -12.64
C LEU A 343 8.46 -12.88 -13.25
N ASN A 344 8.63 -14.19 -13.30
CA ASN A 344 7.60 -15.16 -13.69
C ASN A 344 6.87 -15.78 -12.50
N TRP A 345 6.89 -15.15 -11.34
CA TRP A 345 6.26 -15.66 -10.12
C TRP A 345 4.79 -16.03 -10.34
N ASP A 346 4.06 -15.23 -11.10
CA ASP A 346 2.63 -15.43 -11.38
C ASP A 346 2.31 -16.72 -12.12
N ASP A 347 3.22 -17.24 -12.92
CA ASP A 347 3.01 -18.49 -13.64
C ASP A 347 2.81 -19.67 -12.68
N GLY A 348 3.44 -19.61 -11.51
CA GLY A 348 3.33 -20.60 -10.45
C GLY A 348 2.11 -20.44 -9.53
N VAL A 349 1.58 -19.23 -9.41
CA VAL A 349 0.50 -18.89 -8.45
C VAL A 349 -0.74 -19.77 -8.60
N PRO A 350 -1.28 -20.02 -9.81
CA PRO A 350 -2.47 -20.86 -9.97
C PRO A 350 -2.32 -22.27 -9.40
N ALA A 351 -1.16 -22.89 -9.57
CA ALA A 351 -0.89 -24.21 -9.03
C ALA A 351 -0.74 -24.19 -7.50
N GLN A 352 -0.07 -23.17 -6.95
CA GLN A 352 0.08 -22.98 -5.51
C GLN A 352 -1.27 -22.78 -4.82
N LEU A 353 -2.15 -21.94 -5.39
CA LEU A 353 -3.49 -21.73 -4.85
C LEU A 353 -4.35 -22.99 -4.88
N GLN A 354 -4.24 -23.80 -5.96
CA GLN A 354 -4.97 -25.06 -6.07
C GLN A 354 -4.51 -26.12 -5.07
N ALA A 355 -3.28 -26.06 -4.62
CA ALA A 355 -2.73 -26.99 -3.62
C ALA A 355 -3.19 -26.68 -2.19
N ILE A 356 -3.77 -25.48 -1.95
CA ILE A 356 -4.24 -25.10 -0.61
C ILE A 356 -5.53 -25.85 -0.25
N THR A 357 -5.53 -26.43 0.92
CA THR A 357 -6.65 -27.22 1.46
C THR A 357 -7.47 -26.43 2.49
N PRO A 358 -8.76 -26.78 2.70
CA PRO A 358 -9.57 -26.18 3.78
C PRO A 358 -8.93 -26.34 5.17
N LYS A 359 -8.14 -27.38 5.42
CA LYS A 359 -7.42 -27.57 6.68
C LYS A 359 -6.33 -26.53 6.86
N GLN A 360 -5.53 -26.26 5.82
CA GLN A 360 -4.50 -25.23 5.85
C GLN A 360 -5.09 -23.83 6.07
N LEU A 361 -6.21 -23.50 5.40
CA LEU A 361 -6.97 -22.27 5.65
C LEU A 361 -7.33 -22.12 7.13
N ARG A 362 -7.89 -23.17 7.75
CA ARG A 362 -8.24 -23.14 9.17
C ARG A 362 -7.00 -23.04 10.07
N GLU A 363 -5.90 -23.68 9.71
CA GLU A 363 -4.63 -23.61 10.46
C GLU A 363 -4.06 -22.19 10.47
N VAL A 364 -3.99 -21.50 9.33
CA VAL A 364 -3.55 -20.11 9.28
C VAL A 364 -4.55 -19.18 9.98
N ALA A 365 -5.86 -19.43 9.87
CA ALA A 365 -6.89 -18.70 10.61
C ALA A 365 -6.67 -18.82 12.13
N ARG A 366 -6.41 -20.04 12.64
CA ARG A 366 -6.11 -20.27 14.04
C ARG A 366 -4.82 -19.62 14.51
N ARG A 367 -3.81 -19.57 13.66
CA ARG A 367 -2.51 -18.97 13.99
C ARG A 367 -2.58 -17.45 14.02
N TYR A 368 -3.28 -16.83 13.09
CA TYR A 368 -3.18 -15.39 12.85
C TYR A 368 -4.44 -14.59 13.23
N LEU A 369 -5.64 -15.15 13.11
CA LEU A 369 -6.87 -14.43 13.48
C LEU A 369 -7.10 -14.49 14.99
N GLN A 370 -6.20 -13.92 15.76
CA GLN A 370 -6.22 -13.90 17.22
C GLN A 370 -6.58 -12.50 17.74
N PRO A 371 -7.30 -12.40 18.88
CA PRO A 371 -7.63 -11.10 19.47
C PRO A 371 -6.39 -10.25 19.74
N GLU A 372 -5.28 -10.86 20.13
CA GLU A 372 -4.01 -10.19 20.44
C GLU A 372 -3.35 -9.53 19.21
N ARG A 373 -3.80 -9.89 18.01
CA ARG A 373 -3.35 -9.29 16.72
C ARG A 373 -4.33 -8.24 16.20
N LEU A 374 -5.47 -8.06 16.86
CA LEU A 374 -6.55 -7.20 16.38
C LEU A 374 -6.33 -5.75 16.82
N ALA A 375 -6.45 -4.84 15.83
CA ALA A 375 -6.64 -3.41 16.05
C ALA A 375 -8.05 -3.01 15.61
N THR A 376 -8.69 -2.11 16.36
CA THR A 376 -10.03 -1.58 16.05
C THR A 376 -10.02 -0.07 16.18
N LEU A 377 -10.52 0.63 15.15
CA LEU A 377 -10.82 2.05 15.27
C LEU A 377 -12.30 2.30 14.98
N TYR A 378 -12.94 3.00 15.90
CA TYR A 378 -14.31 3.50 15.78
C TYR A 378 -14.25 4.97 15.37
N LEU A 379 -14.71 5.31 14.19
CA LEU A 379 -14.95 6.69 13.76
C LEU A 379 -16.40 7.05 14.03
N GLN A 380 -16.65 7.88 15.03
CA GLN A 380 -17.97 8.34 15.43
C GLN A 380 -18.23 9.77 14.96
N LEU A 381 -19.50 10.09 14.77
CA LEU A 381 -19.95 11.45 14.52
C LEU A 381 -20.23 12.18 15.85
N PRO A 382 -20.02 13.51 15.92
CA PRO A 382 -20.43 14.29 17.07
C PRO A 382 -21.95 14.13 17.35
N GLY A 383 -22.29 13.71 18.57
CA GLY A 383 -23.69 13.47 18.96
C GLY A 383 -24.32 12.16 18.49
N GLY A 384 -23.53 11.26 17.87
CA GLY A 384 -24.00 9.94 17.44
C GLY A 384 -24.36 9.01 18.61
N PRO A 385 -25.11 7.91 18.32
CA PRO A 385 -25.70 7.02 19.32
C PRO A 385 -24.69 6.20 20.15
N ASP A 386 -23.46 6.04 19.70
CA ASP A 386 -22.41 5.34 20.44
C ASP A 386 -21.64 6.29 21.37
N LYS A 387 -22.31 6.79 22.41
CA LYS A 387 -21.59 7.18 23.62
C LYS A 387 -21.05 5.88 24.20
N ALA A 388 -19.71 5.66 24.12
CA ALA A 388 -19.05 4.70 24.98
C ALA A 388 -19.59 4.95 26.40
N SER A 389 -20.26 3.97 26.99
CA SER A 389 -20.67 4.06 28.37
C SER A 389 -19.41 4.32 29.19
N ASP A 390 -19.36 5.42 29.92
CA ASP A 390 -18.38 5.75 30.95
C ASP A 390 -18.42 4.74 32.10
N ALA A 391 -18.11 3.50 31.79
CA ALA A 391 -18.07 2.41 32.76
C ALA A 391 -16.65 1.85 32.84
N GLN A 392 -15.69 2.68 33.25
CA GLN A 392 -14.46 2.24 33.94
C GLN A 392 -13.63 3.46 34.42
N THR A 393 -14.25 4.33 35.20
CA THR A 393 -13.51 5.25 36.05
C THR A 393 -14.14 5.23 37.45
N GLN A 394 -14.12 4.06 38.09
CA GLN A 394 -14.34 3.99 39.56
C GLN A 394 -13.30 3.02 40.13
N GLY A 395 -12.40 3.58 40.89
CA GLY A 395 -11.67 2.82 41.90
C GLY A 395 -10.15 2.86 41.81
N VAL A 396 -9.53 4.02 41.99
CA VAL A 396 -8.36 4.11 42.85
C VAL A 396 -8.45 5.45 43.58
N THR A 397 -8.91 5.44 44.78
CA THR A 397 -8.75 6.50 45.78
C THR A 397 -7.71 6.05 46.79
N PRO A 398 -7.01 6.97 47.46
CA PRO A 398 -5.60 6.98 47.78
C PRO A 398 -5.16 6.00 48.86
#